data_016c33b35ebd088269d637847570bc61
#
_entry.id   016c33b35ebd088269d637847570bc61
#
_cell.length_a   1.000
_cell.length_b   1.000
_cell.length_c   1.000
_cell.angle_alpha   90.00
_cell.angle_beta   90.00
_cell.angle_gamma   90.00
#
_symmetry.space_group_name_H-M   'P 1'
#
loop_
_entity.id
_entity.type
_entity.pdbx_description
1 polymer ?
#
loop_
_entity_poly.entity_id
_entity_poly.type
_entity_poly.pdbx_seq_one_letter_code
_entity_poly.pdbx_strand_id
1 'polypeptide(L)'
;MLLVILPAIVFAASAQVEIRGSVATGNYTWTADNFAGFYYDIDDNMKTESLSTTVTEGKTLSSNVVDGARGVVYTTTAQQQEFQFDDWGSYNIIGFLAEKYFAGYLETPDSENDVLFTESEDENVLSDQQLLQILIDDDNDITINSDTPLRLKEGYELHILSIDYDGSGVYLELTKDGEEVDSEVVSADSPNMADQTYFYKRDVGDSSDVVLIAVHIQSVFLGVDDDQVTIDGVWQLSDTAVDVSESADYDEMTVQTVTADTITMDNEDNDITLSKDEDISLMPGISIKTADSDDLRYYIYTEESCADLTIEEYKEEIEE
;
A
#
# COMPACT_ATOMS: atom_id res chain seq x y z
N MET A 1 11.86 -46.91 38.25
CA MET A 1 11.99 -45.45 38.41
C MET A 1 11.95 -44.85 37.01
N LEU A 2 10.78 -44.39 36.60
CA LEU A 2 10.56 -43.85 35.25
C LEU A 2 10.88 -42.34 35.27
N LEU A 3 11.96 -41.93 34.57
CA LEU A 3 12.33 -40.54 34.44
C LEU A 3 11.47 -39.91 33.35
N VAL A 4 10.48 -39.12 33.74
CA VAL A 4 9.67 -38.32 32.80
C VAL A 4 10.47 -37.04 32.49
N ILE A 5 11.05 -36.96 31.29
CA ILE A 5 11.65 -35.75 30.77
C ILE A 5 10.49 -34.93 30.16
N LEU A 6 10.04 -33.89 30.84
CA LEU A 6 9.15 -32.88 30.28
C LEU A 6 9.99 -31.99 29.33
N PRO A 7 9.58 -31.82 28.07
CA PRO A 7 10.22 -30.84 27.22
C PRO A 7 9.92 -29.45 27.79
N ALA A 8 10.97 -28.68 28.06
CA ALA A 8 10.83 -27.26 28.35
C ALA A 8 10.39 -26.56 27.06
N ILE A 9 9.15 -26.09 27.03
CA ILE A 9 8.69 -25.21 25.98
C ILE A 9 9.34 -23.85 26.28
N VAL A 10 10.39 -23.52 25.52
CA VAL A 10 10.96 -22.19 25.51
C VAL A 10 10.03 -21.34 24.63
N PHE A 11 9.25 -20.47 25.24
CA PHE A 11 8.63 -19.37 24.52
C PHE A 11 9.76 -18.40 24.16
N ALA A 12 10.17 -18.36 22.90
CA ALA A 12 10.95 -17.26 22.40
C ALA A 12 10.07 -15.99 22.49
N ALA A 13 10.49 -15.02 23.27
CA ALA A 13 9.89 -13.70 23.20
C ALA A 13 10.32 -13.10 21.86
N SER A 14 9.38 -12.71 21.01
CA SER A 14 9.70 -11.95 19.82
C SER A 14 10.45 -10.69 20.25
N ALA A 15 11.68 -10.50 19.75
CA ALA A 15 12.43 -9.30 20.03
C ALA A 15 11.78 -8.15 19.25
N GLN A 16 11.34 -7.11 19.94
CA GLN A 16 10.94 -5.86 19.30
C GLN A 16 12.18 -4.98 19.07
N VAL A 17 12.25 -4.38 17.89
CA VAL A 17 13.30 -3.42 17.52
C VAL A 17 12.68 -2.05 17.38
N GLU A 18 13.20 -1.09 18.12
CA GLU A 18 12.80 0.32 18.04
C GLU A 18 13.55 1.01 16.90
N ILE A 19 12.84 1.43 15.86
CA ILE A 19 13.34 2.23 14.74
C ILE A 19 13.14 3.70 15.11
N ARG A 20 14.24 4.45 15.24
CA ARG A 20 14.25 5.81 15.78
C ARG A 20 14.42 6.85 14.70
N GLY A 21 13.64 7.93 14.80
CA GLY A 21 13.91 9.17 14.11
C GLY A 21 15.07 9.96 14.71
N SER A 22 15.52 10.98 14.03
CA SER A 22 16.50 11.93 14.54
C SER A 22 16.02 12.60 15.83
N VAL A 23 16.96 12.88 16.75
CA VAL A 23 16.66 13.53 18.03
C VAL A 23 16.39 15.01 17.83
N ALA A 24 15.26 15.48 18.33
CA ALA A 24 14.85 16.89 18.38
C ALA A 24 15.12 17.51 19.77
N THR A 25 15.35 18.82 19.79
CA THR A 25 15.52 19.64 21.02
C THR A 25 14.60 20.88 21.04
N GLY A 26 13.71 20.99 20.09
CA GLY A 26 12.75 22.06 19.87
C GLY A 26 11.88 21.71 18.68
N ASN A 27 11.36 22.67 17.93
CA ASN A 27 10.62 22.40 16.69
C ASN A 27 11.46 21.55 15.76
N TYR A 28 10.81 20.55 15.15
CA TYR A 28 11.50 19.61 14.25
C TYR A 28 10.55 19.04 13.21
N THR A 29 11.11 18.58 12.10
CA THR A 29 10.37 17.84 11.06
C THR A 29 11.09 16.54 10.74
N TRP A 30 10.36 15.43 10.84
CA TRP A 30 10.79 14.12 10.38
C TRP A 30 10.21 13.85 8.99
N THR A 31 11.00 13.21 8.17
CA THR A 31 10.68 12.68 6.84
C THR A 31 11.38 11.33 6.71
N ALA A 32 11.16 10.59 5.63
CA ALA A 32 11.87 9.33 5.39
C ALA A 32 13.40 9.46 5.36
N ASP A 33 13.95 10.68 5.17
CA ASP A 33 15.41 10.93 5.21
C ASP A 33 16.01 10.84 6.60
N ASN A 34 15.21 11.04 7.66
CA ASN A 34 15.68 11.09 9.04
C ASN A 34 14.85 10.26 10.01
N PHE A 35 13.86 9.53 9.51
CA PHE A 35 13.06 8.54 10.22
C PHE A 35 12.71 7.39 9.28
N ALA A 36 13.40 6.26 9.42
CA ALA A 36 13.19 5.06 8.60
C ALA A 36 11.89 4.29 8.90
N GLY A 37 11.07 4.78 9.84
CA GLY A 37 9.72 4.28 10.09
C GLY A 37 8.64 4.90 9.18
N PHE A 38 8.99 5.83 8.27
CA PHE A 38 8.11 6.28 7.21
C PHE A 38 8.32 5.48 5.93
N TYR A 39 7.30 5.43 5.09
CA TYR A 39 7.39 4.79 3.77
C TYR A 39 8.51 5.43 2.93
N TYR A 40 9.35 4.58 2.38
CA TYR A 40 10.42 4.97 1.45
C TYR A 40 10.62 3.90 0.39
N ASP A 41 10.42 4.27 -0.87
CA ASP A 41 10.81 3.46 -2.01
C ASP A 41 12.23 3.85 -2.45
N ILE A 42 13.16 2.89 -2.36
CA ILE A 42 14.57 3.14 -2.67
C ILE A 42 14.83 3.21 -4.18
N ASP A 43 14.05 2.48 -4.98
CA ASP A 43 14.25 2.37 -6.41
C ASP A 43 13.81 3.67 -7.10
N ASP A 44 12.63 4.18 -6.72
CA ASP A 44 12.07 5.42 -7.26
C ASP A 44 12.37 6.65 -6.40
N ASN A 45 13.03 6.49 -5.25
CA ASN A 45 13.34 7.54 -4.27
C ASN A 45 12.08 8.30 -3.82
N MET A 46 10.96 7.59 -3.66
CA MET A 46 9.69 8.19 -3.25
C MET A 46 9.58 8.32 -1.74
N LYS A 47 9.09 9.47 -1.28
CA LYS A 47 8.95 9.87 0.12
C LYS A 47 7.71 10.73 0.24
N THR A 48 6.67 10.21 0.82
CA THR A 48 5.37 10.91 0.87
C THR A 48 5.10 11.55 2.22
N GLU A 49 5.63 10.97 3.30
CA GLU A 49 5.27 11.28 4.68
C GLU A 49 6.20 12.29 5.34
N SER A 50 5.61 13.16 6.15
CA SER A 50 6.32 14.07 7.04
C SER A 50 5.54 14.28 8.35
N LEU A 51 6.27 14.47 9.45
CA LEU A 51 5.71 14.84 10.75
C LEU A 51 6.49 16.01 11.31
N SER A 52 5.79 17.10 11.59
CA SER A 52 6.37 18.33 12.14
C SER A 52 5.86 18.57 13.56
N THR A 53 6.75 19.07 14.42
CA THR A 53 6.39 19.45 15.79
C THR A 53 6.71 20.92 16.04
N THR A 54 5.80 21.61 16.73
CA THR A 54 5.95 22.98 17.21
C THR A 54 5.82 23.00 18.73
N VAL A 55 6.96 23.15 19.41
CA VAL A 55 7.04 23.14 20.88
C VAL A 55 6.82 24.53 21.42
N THR A 56 5.84 24.67 22.32
CA THR A 56 5.52 25.92 23.03
C THR A 56 6.16 25.97 24.43
N GLU A 57 5.95 27.08 25.16
CA GLU A 57 6.39 27.19 26.54
C GLU A 57 5.84 26.02 27.39
N GLY A 58 6.68 25.51 28.32
CA GLY A 58 6.32 24.35 29.14
C GLY A 58 6.55 23.00 28.46
N LYS A 59 7.23 22.97 27.30
CA LYS A 59 7.49 21.75 26.49
C LYS A 59 6.20 21.09 26.02
N THR A 60 5.23 21.87 25.60
CA THR A 60 3.91 21.38 25.15
C THR A 60 3.82 21.49 23.64
N LEU A 61 3.30 20.41 23.01
CA LEU A 61 2.79 20.39 21.64
C LEU A 61 1.31 20.77 21.75
N SER A 62 0.98 22.03 21.46
CA SER A 62 -0.34 22.58 21.76
C SER A 62 -1.38 22.16 20.71
N SER A 63 -2.57 21.80 21.15
CA SER A 63 -3.76 21.62 20.32
C SER A 63 -4.26 22.96 19.71
N ASN A 64 -3.83 24.09 20.25
CA ASN A 64 -4.16 25.38 19.69
C ASN A 64 -3.20 25.75 18.55
N VAL A 65 -3.70 26.43 17.53
CA VAL A 65 -2.86 26.96 16.46
C VAL A 65 -1.94 28.06 16.98
N VAL A 66 -0.63 27.83 16.89
CA VAL A 66 0.42 28.78 17.25
C VAL A 66 1.33 28.99 16.05
N ASP A 67 1.55 30.23 15.65
CA ASP A 67 2.33 30.59 14.45
C ASP A 67 1.85 29.91 13.14
N GLY A 68 0.55 29.58 13.08
CA GLY A 68 -0.08 28.99 11.90
C GLY A 68 -0.07 27.46 11.83
N ALA A 69 0.40 26.80 12.90
CA ALA A 69 0.37 25.34 13.01
C ALA A 69 -0.06 24.89 14.40
N ARG A 70 -0.56 23.66 14.52
CA ARG A 70 -0.75 22.97 15.80
C ARG A 70 0.57 22.37 16.28
N GLY A 71 0.59 21.86 17.48
CA GLY A 71 1.81 21.30 18.10
C GLY A 71 2.40 20.12 17.35
N VAL A 72 1.55 19.28 16.76
CA VAL A 72 1.93 18.19 15.86
C VAL A 72 1.12 18.28 14.56
N VAL A 73 1.80 18.17 13.44
CA VAL A 73 1.18 18.08 12.11
C VAL A 73 1.85 16.92 11.35
N TYR A 74 1.06 15.95 10.95
CA TYR A 74 1.44 14.91 10.00
C TYR A 74 0.86 15.24 8.64
N THR A 75 1.64 15.10 7.59
CA THR A 75 1.21 15.31 6.21
C THR A 75 1.81 14.22 5.35
N THR A 76 0.98 13.65 4.48
CA THR A 76 1.44 12.79 3.41
C THR A 76 0.88 13.28 2.08
N THR A 77 1.70 13.22 1.03
CA THR A 77 1.35 13.73 -0.31
C THR A 77 1.60 12.67 -1.35
N ALA A 78 0.59 12.39 -2.15
CA ALA A 78 0.66 11.40 -3.22
C ALA A 78 1.76 11.74 -4.22
N GLN A 79 2.40 10.72 -4.75
CA GLN A 79 3.43 10.79 -5.77
C GLN A 79 3.11 9.84 -6.91
N GLN A 80 3.48 10.23 -8.12
CA GLN A 80 3.30 9.40 -9.30
C GLN A 80 4.30 8.25 -9.32
N GLN A 81 3.82 7.04 -9.62
CA GLN A 81 4.60 5.84 -9.86
C GLN A 81 4.21 5.24 -11.21
N GLU A 82 5.18 4.73 -11.98
CA GLU A 82 4.92 3.96 -13.19
C GLU A 82 4.47 2.53 -12.81
N PHE A 83 3.56 1.94 -13.60
CA PHE A 83 3.27 0.52 -13.48
C PHE A 83 4.52 -0.30 -13.81
N GLN A 84 4.67 -1.49 -13.26
CA GLN A 84 5.75 -2.39 -13.67
C GLN A 84 5.59 -2.77 -15.16
N PHE A 85 4.38 -2.95 -15.64
CA PHE A 85 4.11 -3.04 -17.07
C PHE A 85 4.04 -1.63 -17.68
N ASP A 86 5.17 -1.16 -18.19
CA ASP A 86 5.42 0.23 -18.63
C ASP A 86 4.34 0.81 -19.56
N ASP A 87 3.75 -0.03 -20.41
CA ASP A 87 2.78 0.40 -21.40
C ASP A 87 1.42 0.83 -20.78
N TRP A 88 1.16 0.53 -19.50
CA TRP A 88 -0.02 1.00 -18.78
C TRP A 88 0.12 2.43 -18.23
N GLY A 89 1.33 3.01 -18.28
CA GLY A 89 1.60 4.36 -17.82
C GLY A 89 1.81 4.46 -16.32
N SER A 90 1.04 5.29 -15.61
CA SER A 90 1.33 5.63 -14.22
C SER A 90 0.07 5.79 -13.36
N TYR A 91 0.24 5.68 -12.05
CA TYR A 91 -0.78 5.88 -11.04
C TYR A 91 -0.20 6.65 -9.84
N ASN A 92 -1.05 7.12 -8.94
CA ASN A 92 -0.63 7.79 -7.72
C ASN A 92 -0.51 6.81 -6.55
N ILE A 93 0.60 6.90 -5.81
CA ILE A 93 0.79 6.22 -4.53
C ILE A 93 0.90 7.23 -3.40
N ILE A 94 0.55 6.80 -2.21
CA ILE A 94 0.73 7.55 -0.98
C ILE A 94 1.18 6.60 0.14
N GLY A 95 2.18 7.00 0.92
CA GLY A 95 2.48 6.34 2.19
C GLY A 95 1.52 6.86 3.25
N PHE A 96 0.90 6.01 4.03
CA PHE A 96 0.08 6.39 5.16
C PHE A 96 0.38 5.48 6.33
N LEU A 97 0.85 6.06 7.43
CA LEU A 97 1.30 5.32 8.61
C LEU A 97 2.36 4.23 8.28
N ALA A 98 3.33 4.61 7.44
CA ALA A 98 4.43 3.78 6.93
C ALA A 98 4.05 2.71 5.89
N GLU A 99 2.79 2.51 5.57
CA GLU A 99 2.33 1.55 4.57
C GLU A 99 2.06 2.24 3.23
N LYS A 100 2.35 1.54 2.11
CA LYS A 100 2.10 2.03 0.74
C LYS A 100 0.66 1.74 0.32
N TYR A 101 0.00 2.75 -0.21
CA TYR A 101 -1.35 2.65 -0.75
C TYR A 101 -1.45 3.24 -2.15
N PHE A 102 -2.41 2.75 -2.90
CA PHE A 102 -2.93 3.38 -4.10
C PHE A 102 -3.79 4.59 -3.71
N ALA A 103 -3.57 5.73 -4.38
CA ALA A 103 -4.24 7.00 -4.11
C ALA A 103 -5.07 7.51 -5.30
N GLY A 104 -5.01 6.84 -6.46
CA GLY A 104 -5.80 7.18 -7.64
C GLY A 104 -5.06 6.95 -8.94
N TYR A 105 -5.81 6.71 -10.01
CA TYR A 105 -5.28 6.65 -11.36
C TYR A 105 -4.97 8.06 -11.88
N LEU A 106 -3.99 8.15 -12.78
CA LEU A 106 -3.69 9.39 -13.45
C LEU A 106 -4.47 9.48 -14.76
N GLU A 107 -5.11 10.63 -15.01
CA GLU A 107 -5.52 10.96 -16.35
C GLU A 107 -4.27 11.02 -17.23
N THR A 108 -4.16 10.14 -18.22
CA THR A 108 -3.11 10.26 -19.24
C THR A 108 -3.56 11.30 -20.26
N PRO A 109 -2.97 12.53 -20.27
CA PRO A 109 -3.23 13.45 -21.35
C PRO A 109 -2.61 12.89 -22.64
N ASP A 110 -3.37 12.79 -23.70
CA ASP A 110 -2.95 12.43 -25.07
C ASP A 110 -2.79 10.96 -25.44
N SER A 111 -3.53 10.02 -24.90
CA SER A 111 -3.67 8.77 -25.63
C SER A 111 -4.91 8.84 -26.55
N GLU A 112 -4.72 8.63 -27.86
CA GLU A 112 -5.83 8.29 -28.78
C GLU A 112 -6.50 6.97 -28.38
N ASN A 113 -6.01 6.33 -27.31
CA ASN A 113 -6.53 5.14 -26.67
C ASN A 113 -7.28 5.60 -25.42
N ASP A 114 -8.53 5.24 -25.33
CA ASP A 114 -9.38 5.46 -24.18
C ASP A 114 -8.62 5.05 -22.89
N VAL A 115 -8.80 5.85 -21.84
CA VAL A 115 -8.14 5.67 -20.55
C VAL A 115 -8.35 4.22 -20.09
N LEU A 116 -7.25 3.45 -20.04
CA LEU A 116 -7.29 2.04 -19.67
C LEU A 116 -7.71 1.88 -18.20
N PHE A 117 -7.14 2.73 -17.35
CA PHE A 117 -7.42 2.74 -15.94
C PHE A 117 -8.27 3.95 -15.59
N THR A 118 -9.45 3.71 -15.04
CA THR A 118 -10.40 4.74 -14.68
C THR A 118 -10.88 4.57 -13.25
N GLU A 119 -11.23 5.71 -12.68
CA GLU A 119 -12.10 5.90 -11.53
C GLU A 119 -13.28 6.77 -11.98
N SER A 120 -14.14 7.24 -11.08
CA SER A 120 -15.19 8.18 -11.45
C SER A 120 -14.61 9.49 -12.04
N GLU A 121 -15.32 10.11 -12.99
CA GLU A 121 -14.81 11.13 -13.91
C GLU A 121 -14.17 12.39 -13.27
N ASP A 122 -14.43 12.72 -12.02
CA ASP A 122 -13.94 13.96 -11.38
C ASP A 122 -13.29 13.73 -10.00
N GLU A 123 -13.23 12.48 -9.53
CA GLU A 123 -12.79 12.13 -8.17
C GLU A 123 -11.88 10.91 -8.23
N ASN A 124 -10.93 10.81 -7.31
CA ASN A 124 -10.10 9.62 -7.16
C ASN A 124 -10.36 8.98 -5.78
N VAL A 125 -9.89 7.77 -5.57
CA VAL A 125 -10.05 7.02 -4.32
C VAL A 125 -9.67 7.87 -3.11
N LEU A 126 -8.60 8.67 -3.20
CA LEU A 126 -8.16 9.54 -2.11
C LEU A 126 -9.13 10.70 -1.86
N SER A 127 -9.68 11.33 -2.91
CA SER A 127 -10.69 12.39 -2.74
C SER A 127 -12.00 11.87 -2.15
N ASP A 128 -12.30 10.58 -2.36
CA ASP A 128 -13.39 9.86 -1.68
C ASP A 128 -13.03 9.48 -0.23
N GLN A 129 -11.91 9.99 0.28
CA GLN A 129 -11.40 9.76 1.63
C GLN A 129 -11.10 8.28 1.92
N GLN A 130 -10.58 7.57 0.92
CA GLN A 130 -10.25 6.16 0.98
C GLN A 130 -8.86 5.89 0.41
N LEU A 131 -8.28 4.77 0.80
CA LEU A 131 -7.04 4.23 0.27
C LEU A 131 -7.23 2.75 -0.06
N LEU A 132 -6.61 2.28 -1.13
CA LEU A 132 -6.61 0.87 -1.49
C LEU A 132 -5.19 0.29 -1.40
N GLN A 133 -5.10 -0.93 -0.88
CA GLN A 133 -3.82 -1.63 -0.87
C GLN A 133 -3.48 -2.15 -2.28
N ILE A 134 -2.25 -1.93 -2.73
CA ILE A 134 -1.72 -2.53 -3.95
C ILE A 134 -1.30 -3.97 -3.61
N LEU A 135 -1.93 -4.95 -4.23
CA LEU A 135 -1.68 -6.37 -3.97
C LEU A 135 -0.72 -7.00 -4.97
N ILE A 136 -0.82 -6.59 -6.24
CA ILE A 136 0.04 -7.05 -7.33
C ILE A 136 0.29 -5.87 -8.28
N ASP A 137 1.54 -5.69 -8.69
CA ASP A 137 2.01 -4.86 -9.79
C ASP A 137 3.23 -5.60 -10.33
N ASP A 138 3.06 -6.38 -11.41
CA ASP A 138 4.05 -7.36 -11.88
C ASP A 138 4.03 -7.46 -13.41
N ASP A 139 5.22 -7.44 -14.04
CA ASP A 139 5.47 -7.57 -15.47
C ASP A 139 6.16 -8.89 -15.85
N ASN A 140 6.29 -9.83 -14.92
CA ASN A 140 6.91 -11.11 -15.21
C ASN A 140 6.02 -12.00 -16.09
N ASP A 141 6.62 -12.65 -17.10
CA ASP A 141 5.91 -13.59 -17.97
C ASP A 141 5.32 -14.77 -17.16
N ILE A 142 4.00 -14.92 -17.23
CA ILE A 142 3.27 -16.03 -16.62
C ILE A 142 2.54 -16.81 -17.72
N THR A 143 2.73 -18.12 -17.80
CA THR A 143 1.99 -18.96 -18.73
C THR A 143 0.89 -19.71 -17.99
N ILE A 144 -0.34 -19.55 -18.48
CA ILE A 144 -1.53 -20.26 -17.98
C ILE A 144 -2.17 -21.10 -19.09
N ASN A 145 -3.01 -22.05 -18.71
CA ASN A 145 -3.82 -22.89 -19.62
C ASN A 145 -5.19 -23.19 -18.98
N SER A 146 -6.04 -23.94 -19.67
CA SER A 146 -7.38 -24.27 -19.17
C SER A 146 -7.40 -25.01 -17.83
N ASP A 147 -6.32 -25.74 -17.50
CA ASP A 147 -6.19 -26.54 -16.26
C ASP A 147 -5.48 -25.77 -15.14
N THR A 148 -4.79 -24.66 -15.47
CA THR A 148 -3.98 -23.88 -14.53
C THR A 148 -4.34 -22.40 -14.63
N PRO A 149 -5.25 -21.91 -13.75
CA PRO A 149 -5.65 -20.51 -13.73
C PRO A 149 -4.54 -19.59 -13.20
N LEU A 150 -4.63 -18.30 -13.54
CA LEU A 150 -3.87 -17.26 -12.86
C LEU A 150 -4.44 -17.06 -11.46
N ARG A 151 -3.62 -17.32 -10.44
CA ARG A 151 -3.99 -17.10 -9.04
C ARG A 151 -3.63 -15.70 -8.62
N LEU A 152 -4.65 -14.94 -8.27
CA LEU A 152 -4.56 -13.60 -7.75
C LEU A 152 -4.67 -13.60 -6.21
N LYS A 153 -4.66 -12.44 -5.59
CA LYS A 153 -4.85 -12.29 -4.15
C LYS A 153 -6.34 -12.26 -3.79
N GLU A 154 -6.64 -12.32 -2.50
CA GLU A 154 -8.00 -12.21 -1.94
C GLU A 154 -9.01 -13.21 -2.51
N GLY A 155 -8.53 -14.40 -2.91
CA GLY A 155 -9.37 -15.48 -3.41
C GLY A 155 -9.81 -15.35 -4.87
N TYR A 156 -9.25 -14.41 -5.62
CA TYR A 156 -9.50 -14.27 -7.06
C TYR A 156 -8.67 -15.26 -7.87
N GLU A 157 -9.28 -15.85 -8.90
CA GLU A 157 -8.62 -16.69 -9.90
C GLU A 157 -9.16 -16.36 -11.30
N LEU A 158 -8.27 -16.16 -12.29
CA LEU A 158 -8.63 -15.92 -13.69
C LEU A 158 -8.41 -17.20 -14.49
N HIS A 159 -9.49 -17.72 -15.08
CA HIS A 159 -9.54 -18.97 -15.81
C HIS A 159 -9.68 -18.74 -17.31
N ILE A 160 -9.06 -19.60 -18.13
CA ILE A 160 -9.33 -19.67 -19.57
C ILE A 160 -10.47 -20.64 -19.78
N LEU A 161 -11.62 -20.15 -20.27
CA LEU A 161 -12.75 -21.00 -20.64
C LEU A 161 -12.62 -21.57 -22.04
N SER A 162 -12.17 -20.77 -23.00
CA SER A 162 -11.89 -21.19 -24.38
C SER A 162 -11.00 -20.19 -25.09
N ILE A 163 -10.36 -20.66 -26.17
CA ILE A 163 -9.58 -19.87 -27.08
C ILE A 163 -10.16 -20.08 -28.50
N ASP A 164 -10.24 -19.01 -29.29
CA ASP A 164 -10.69 -19.09 -30.66
C ASP A 164 -9.74 -19.96 -31.51
N TYR A 165 -10.27 -20.57 -32.58
CA TYR A 165 -9.54 -21.54 -33.41
C TYR A 165 -8.28 -20.95 -34.08
N ASP A 166 -8.19 -19.64 -34.22
CA ASP A 166 -7.04 -18.90 -34.75
C ASP A 166 -6.19 -18.20 -33.68
N GLY A 167 -6.58 -18.34 -32.41
CA GLY A 167 -5.88 -17.75 -31.27
C GLY A 167 -6.10 -16.25 -31.07
N SER A 168 -7.05 -15.65 -31.82
CA SER A 168 -7.30 -14.20 -31.76
C SER A 168 -8.11 -13.77 -30.55
N GLY A 169 -8.99 -14.64 -30.03
CA GLY A 169 -9.83 -14.36 -28.87
C GLY A 169 -9.62 -15.35 -27.74
N VAL A 170 -9.48 -14.84 -26.52
CA VAL A 170 -9.39 -15.64 -25.29
C VAL A 170 -10.59 -15.31 -24.42
N TYR A 171 -11.44 -16.32 -24.17
CA TYR A 171 -12.58 -16.17 -23.26
C TYR A 171 -12.13 -16.48 -21.85
N LEU A 172 -12.16 -15.46 -21.00
CA LEU A 172 -11.73 -15.48 -19.63
C LEU A 172 -12.92 -15.45 -18.67
N GLU A 173 -12.78 -16.11 -17.53
CA GLU A 173 -13.71 -16.08 -16.41
C GLU A 173 -12.94 -15.72 -15.13
N LEU A 174 -13.39 -14.68 -14.44
CA LEU A 174 -12.88 -14.33 -13.12
C LEU A 174 -13.78 -14.95 -12.05
N THR A 175 -13.18 -15.69 -11.13
CA THR A 175 -13.87 -16.20 -9.96
C THR A 175 -13.32 -15.57 -8.69
N LYS A 176 -14.16 -15.43 -7.66
CA LYS A 176 -13.75 -15.10 -6.28
C LYS A 176 -14.26 -16.19 -5.35
N ASP A 177 -13.36 -16.81 -4.58
CA ASP A 177 -13.67 -17.92 -3.69
C ASP A 177 -14.44 -19.07 -4.41
N GLY A 178 -14.18 -19.24 -5.71
CA GLY A 178 -14.77 -20.27 -6.58
C GLY A 178 -16.15 -19.94 -7.15
N GLU A 179 -16.65 -18.70 -6.97
CA GLU A 179 -17.88 -18.23 -7.63
C GLU A 179 -17.52 -17.24 -8.75
N GLU A 180 -18.14 -17.39 -9.92
CA GLU A 180 -17.98 -16.47 -11.05
C GLU A 180 -18.42 -15.06 -10.66
N VAL A 181 -17.54 -14.07 -10.86
CA VAL A 181 -17.83 -12.65 -10.62
C VAL A 181 -17.81 -11.81 -11.88
N ASP A 182 -17.10 -12.27 -12.92
CA ASP A 182 -17.02 -11.61 -14.22
C ASP A 182 -16.54 -12.56 -15.32
N SER A 183 -16.84 -12.23 -16.58
CA SER A 183 -16.31 -12.95 -17.75
C SER A 183 -16.26 -12.07 -18.99
N GLU A 184 -15.16 -12.16 -19.75
CA GLU A 184 -14.92 -11.33 -20.94
C GLU A 184 -14.11 -12.08 -21.99
N VAL A 185 -14.21 -11.61 -23.26
CA VAL A 185 -13.35 -12.05 -24.36
C VAL A 185 -12.31 -10.99 -24.66
N VAL A 186 -11.05 -11.33 -24.50
CA VAL A 186 -9.90 -10.48 -24.78
C VAL A 186 -9.32 -10.82 -26.15
N SER A 187 -8.98 -9.81 -26.95
CA SER A 187 -8.42 -9.97 -28.31
C SER A 187 -6.89 -9.98 -28.26
N ALA A 188 -6.28 -11.16 -28.16
CA ALA A 188 -4.84 -11.32 -27.98
C ALA A 188 -3.98 -10.83 -29.16
N ASP A 189 -4.53 -10.66 -30.36
CA ASP A 189 -3.84 -10.18 -31.58
C ASP A 189 -4.22 -8.74 -31.99
N SER A 190 -4.98 -8.04 -31.16
CA SER A 190 -5.34 -6.63 -31.43
C SER A 190 -4.09 -5.74 -31.40
N PRO A 191 -3.99 -4.73 -32.28
CA PRO A 191 -2.96 -3.71 -32.16
C PRO A 191 -3.23 -2.69 -31.03
N ASN A 192 -4.41 -2.76 -30.40
CA ASN A 192 -4.81 -1.90 -29.29
C ASN A 192 -4.63 -2.66 -27.98
N MET A 193 -3.83 -2.11 -27.09
CA MET A 193 -3.54 -2.69 -25.78
C MET A 193 -4.79 -2.88 -24.92
N ALA A 194 -5.75 -1.95 -24.98
CA ALA A 194 -7.02 -2.10 -24.26
C ALA A 194 -7.74 -3.41 -24.62
N ASP A 195 -7.73 -3.77 -25.91
CA ASP A 195 -8.36 -5.01 -26.36
C ASP A 195 -7.58 -6.27 -25.96
N GLN A 196 -6.27 -6.12 -25.67
CA GLN A 196 -5.38 -7.19 -25.19
C GLN A 196 -5.39 -7.34 -23.67
N THR A 197 -6.06 -6.44 -22.95
CA THR A 197 -6.10 -6.42 -21.49
C THR A 197 -7.50 -6.76 -20.99
N TYR A 198 -7.56 -7.73 -20.08
CA TYR A 198 -8.73 -8.00 -19.27
C TYR A 198 -8.83 -6.99 -18.15
N PHE A 199 -10.00 -6.37 -17.94
CA PHE A 199 -10.26 -5.42 -16.85
C PHE A 199 -11.45 -5.85 -16.02
N TYR A 200 -11.26 -5.92 -14.72
CA TYR A 200 -12.35 -6.07 -13.76
C TYR A 200 -12.55 -4.79 -12.97
N LYS A 201 -13.73 -4.18 -13.14
CA LYS A 201 -14.11 -2.93 -12.46
C LYS A 201 -15.23 -3.19 -11.48
N ARG A 202 -15.17 -2.50 -10.33
CA ARG A 202 -16.28 -2.50 -9.38
C ARG A 202 -16.20 -1.29 -8.45
N ASP A 203 -17.31 -1.06 -7.73
CA ASP A 203 -17.35 -0.10 -6.64
C ASP A 203 -16.61 -0.65 -5.42
N VAL A 204 -15.79 0.17 -4.79
CA VAL A 204 -15.08 -0.15 -3.54
C VAL A 204 -15.31 0.98 -2.54
N GLY A 205 -16.01 0.67 -1.45
CA GLY A 205 -16.42 1.70 -0.50
C GLY A 205 -17.29 2.75 -1.16
N ASP A 206 -16.85 4.00 -1.13
CA ASP A 206 -17.54 5.15 -1.73
C ASP A 206 -17.05 5.46 -3.16
N SER A 207 -15.97 4.84 -3.61
CA SER A 207 -15.41 5.03 -4.96
C SER A 207 -16.08 4.09 -5.96
N SER A 208 -16.50 4.63 -7.11
CA SER A 208 -17.21 3.89 -8.16
C SER A 208 -16.30 3.54 -9.33
N ASP A 209 -16.62 2.42 -10.01
CA ASP A 209 -15.99 1.98 -11.25
C ASP A 209 -14.46 1.87 -11.21
N VAL A 210 -13.90 1.52 -10.04
CA VAL A 210 -12.45 1.36 -9.87
C VAL A 210 -11.98 0.08 -10.57
N VAL A 211 -10.96 0.17 -11.40
CA VAL A 211 -10.28 -0.99 -11.98
C VAL A 211 -9.53 -1.71 -10.86
N LEU A 212 -10.05 -2.83 -10.39
CA LEU A 212 -9.40 -3.62 -9.34
C LEU A 212 -8.38 -4.62 -9.85
N ILE A 213 -8.64 -5.19 -11.04
CA ILE A 213 -7.76 -6.19 -11.65
C ILE A 213 -7.59 -5.83 -13.11
N ALA A 214 -6.33 -5.84 -13.58
CA ALA A 214 -6.00 -5.80 -14.99
C ALA A 214 -4.99 -6.89 -15.31
N VAL A 215 -5.19 -7.60 -16.44
CA VAL A 215 -4.31 -8.68 -16.89
C VAL A 215 -4.06 -8.53 -18.38
N HIS A 216 -2.83 -8.26 -18.78
CA HIS A 216 -2.43 -8.13 -20.17
C HIS A 216 -2.02 -9.47 -20.76
N ILE A 217 -2.58 -9.77 -21.95
CA ILE A 217 -2.26 -10.99 -22.70
C ILE A 217 -1.22 -10.66 -23.76
N GLN A 218 0.00 -11.15 -23.56
CA GLN A 218 1.10 -10.99 -24.50
C GLN A 218 0.91 -11.85 -25.76
N SER A 219 0.53 -13.12 -25.58
CA SER A 219 0.43 -14.05 -26.71
C SER A 219 -0.38 -15.31 -26.38
N VAL A 220 -0.87 -15.94 -27.46
CA VAL A 220 -1.55 -17.23 -27.39
C VAL A 220 -0.80 -18.27 -28.21
N PHE A 221 -0.60 -19.44 -27.65
CA PHE A 221 -0.03 -20.61 -28.32
C PHE A 221 -1.06 -21.73 -28.40
N LEU A 222 -1.50 -22.06 -29.66
CA LEU A 222 -2.40 -23.18 -29.89
C LEU A 222 -1.61 -24.46 -30.03
N GLY A 223 -1.66 -25.30 -29.00
CA GLY A 223 -0.99 -26.60 -28.94
C GLY A 223 -1.83 -27.72 -29.56
N VAL A 224 -1.25 -28.91 -29.70
CA VAL A 224 -1.96 -30.12 -30.13
C VAL A 224 -2.71 -30.76 -28.96
N ASP A 225 -2.13 -30.68 -27.78
CA ASP A 225 -2.65 -31.30 -26.57
C ASP A 225 -3.16 -30.28 -25.56
N ASP A 226 -2.62 -29.04 -25.58
CA ASP A 226 -2.96 -27.99 -24.62
C ASP A 226 -2.68 -26.60 -25.22
N ASP A 227 -3.64 -25.69 -25.10
CA ASP A 227 -3.50 -24.32 -25.52
C ASP A 227 -2.97 -23.48 -24.35
N GLN A 228 -2.08 -22.53 -24.62
CA GLN A 228 -1.41 -21.71 -23.62
C GLN A 228 -1.58 -20.21 -23.90
N VAL A 229 -1.72 -19.44 -22.83
CA VAL A 229 -1.75 -18.00 -22.86
C VAL A 229 -0.57 -17.48 -22.03
N THR A 230 0.23 -16.59 -22.60
CA THR A 230 1.28 -15.87 -21.91
C THR A 230 0.76 -14.51 -21.50
N ILE A 231 0.92 -14.18 -20.24
CA ILE A 231 0.57 -12.92 -19.58
C ILE A 231 1.88 -12.22 -19.24
N ASP A 232 2.00 -10.92 -19.43
CA ASP A 232 3.18 -10.11 -19.12
C ASP A 232 2.83 -8.82 -18.36
N GLY A 233 1.60 -8.66 -17.92
CA GLY A 233 1.17 -7.57 -17.06
C GLY A 233 0.07 -8.03 -16.13
N VAL A 234 0.25 -7.86 -14.80
CA VAL A 234 -0.76 -8.17 -13.79
C VAL A 234 -0.83 -7.05 -12.79
N TRP A 235 -2.01 -6.47 -12.66
CA TRP A 235 -2.35 -5.48 -11.65
C TRP A 235 -3.49 -5.95 -10.78
N GLN A 236 -3.37 -5.74 -9.46
CA GLN A 236 -4.46 -5.98 -8.53
C GLN A 236 -4.43 -5.03 -7.35
N LEU A 237 -5.56 -4.38 -7.09
CA LEU A 237 -5.88 -3.68 -5.86
C LEU A 237 -6.71 -4.55 -4.92
N SER A 238 -6.67 -4.25 -3.61
CA SER A 238 -7.59 -4.82 -2.63
C SER A 238 -9.02 -4.37 -2.92
N ASP A 239 -9.98 -5.25 -2.74
CA ASP A 239 -11.40 -4.92 -2.83
C ASP A 239 -11.99 -4.39 -1.50
N THR A 240 -11.11 -4.10 -0.54
CA THR A 240 -11.45 -3.51 0.76
C THR A 240 -10.71 -2.19 0.93
N ALA A 241 -11.46 -1.10 1.06
CA ALA A 241 -10.91 0.23 1.28
C ALA A 241 -10.50 0.45 2.75
N VAL A 242 -9.45 1.25 2.93
CA VAL A 242 -9.08 1.86 4.21
C VAL A 242 -9.69 3.25 4.25
N ASP A 243 -10.56 3.50 5.23
CA ASP A 243 -11.21 4.80 5.44
C ASP A 243 -10.22 5.79 6.08
N VAL A 244 -10.09 6.98 5.48
CA VAL A 244 -9.26 8.10 5.96
C VAL A 244 -10.09 9.38 6.08
N SER A 245 -11.36 9.24 6.45
CA SER A 245 -12.34 10.33 6.51
C SER A 245 -11.87 11.49 7.38
N GLU A 246 -12.24 12.71 6.96
CA GLU A 246 -12.05 13.91 7.79
C GLU A 246 -12.73 13.74 9.15
N SER A 247 -12.07 14.22 10.19
CA SER A 247 -12.46 14.04 11.61
C SER A 247 -12.32 12.62 12.17
N ALA A 248 -11.71 11.68 11.43
CA ALA A 248 -11.34 10.37 12.00
C ALA A 248 -10.16 10.53 12.97
N ASP A 249 -10.27 9.86 14.13
CA ASP A 249 -9.26 9.91 15.19
C ASP A 249 -8.27 8.75 15.06
N TYR A 250 -6.99 9.08 15.19
CA TYR A 250 -5.85 8.17 15.21
C TYR A 250 -5.02 8.45 16.48
N ASP A 251 -5.38 7.86 17.61
CA ASP A 251 -4.82 8.11 18.95
C ASP A 251 -4.88 9.60 19.32
N GLU A 252 -3.74 10.31 19.35
CA GLU A 252 -3.66 11.74 19.69
C GLU A 252 -3.86 12.66 18.46
N MET A 253 -4.01 12.07 17.26
CA MET A 253 -4.12 12.81 16.00
C MET A 253 -5.52 12.65 15.38
N THR A 254 -5.98 13.71 14.73
CA THR A 254 -7.27 13.75 14.00
C THR A 254 -7.04 14.14 12.55
N VAL A 255 -7.70 13.48 11.60
CA VAL A 255 -7.67 13.83 10.18
C VAL A 255 -8.34 15.19 9.97
N GLN A 256 -7.61 16.17 9.47
CA GLN A 256 -8.11 17.52 9.26
C GLN A 256 -8.56 17.78 7.83
N THR A 257 -7.82 17.23 6.88
CA THR A 257 -8.08 17.46 5.44
C THR A 257 -7.67 16.26 4.63
N VAL A 258 -8.53 15.87 3.71
CA VAL A 258 -8.24 14.91 2.65
C VAL A 258 -8.56 15.58 1.31
N THR A 259 -7.62 15.55 0.39
CA THR A 259 -7.78 16.06 -0.98
C THR A 259 -7.39 14.96 -1.97
N ALA A 260 -7.51 15.21 -3.26
CA ALA A 260 -7.13 14.24 -4.29
C ALA A 260 -5.63 13.81 -4.24
N ASP A 261 -4.78 14.51 -3.48
CA ASP A 261 -3.34 14.26 -3.44
C ASP A 261 -2.72 14.36 -2.03
N THR A 262 -3.47 14.72 -0.99
CA THR A 262 -2.87 14.99 0.33
C THR A 262 -3.79 14.58 1.47
N ILE A 263 -3.20 13.98 2.52
CA ILE A 263 -3.83 13.78 3.83
C ILE A 263 -3.06 14.61 4.84
N THR A 264 -3.78 15.39 5.67
CA THR A 264 -3.21 16.13 6.79
C THR A 264 -3.92 15.75 8.09
N MET A 265 -3.13 15.43 9.12
CA MET A 265 -3.61 15.17 10.48
C MET A 265 -2.91 16.11 11.46
N ASP A 266 -3.59 16.47 12.54
CA ASP A 266 -2.98 17.22 13.62
C ASP A 266 -3.57 16.83 15.00
N ASN A 267 -3.01 17.36 16.08
CA ASN A 267 -3.44 17.10 17.44
C ASN A 267 -4.52 18.06 17.93
N GLU A 268 -5.60 18.26 17.16
CA GLU A 268 -6.64 19.29 17.39
C GLU A 268 -7.17 19.39 18.82
N ASP A 269 -7.52 18.27 19.42
CA ASP A 269 -8.15 18.23 20.73
C ASP A 269 -7.20 17.86 21.87
N ASN A 270 -5.92 17.56 21.54
CA ASN A 270 -4.97 16.94 22.46
C ASN A 270 -3.72 17.79 22.68
N ASP A 271 -3.59 18.43 23.85
CA ASP A 271 -2.33 19.04 24.29
C ASP A 271 -1.37 17.94 24.76
N ILE A 272 -0.22 17.79 24.10
CA ILE A 272 0.79 16.77 24.42
C ILE A 272 1.94 17.44 25.18
N THR A 273 2.16 17.06 26.43
CA THR A 273 3.27 17.59 27.23
C THR A 273 4.47 16.63 27.16
N LEU A 274 5.60 17.12 26.70
CA LEU A 274 6.85 16.37 26.61
C LEU A 274 7.58 16.35 27.96
N SER A 275 7.05 15.62 28.95
CA SER A 275 7.67 15.45 30.24
C SER A 275 8.92 14.55 30.15
N LYS A 276 9.69 14.42 31.22
CA LYS A 276 10.87 13.57 31.23
C LYS A 276 10.51 12.08 31.24
N ASP A 277 11.28 11.27 30.54
CA ASP A 277 11.21 9.81 30.54
C ASP A 277 9.80 9.29 30.24
N GLU A 278 9.14 9.95 29.30
CA GLU A 278 7.81 9.55 28.83
C GLU A 278 7.87 8.89 27.45
N ASP A 279 6.87 8.05 27.27
CA ASP A 279 6.59 7.33 26.04
C ASP A 279 5.12 7.59 25.68
N ILE A 280 4.87 8.23 24.54
CA ILE A 280 3.56 8.77 24.16
C ILE A 280 3.18 8.16 22.80
N SER A 281 2.10 7.35 22.77
CA SER A 281 1.50 6.95 21.48
C SER A 281 0.94 8.18 20.79
N LEU A 282 1.39 8.46 19.59
CA LEU A 282 0.97 9.63 18.83
C LEU A 282 -0.11 9.28 17.81
N MET A 283 0.13 8.20 17.08
CA MET A 283 -0.78 7.60 16.11
C MET A 283 -0.40 6.11 15.94
N PRO A 284 -1.24 5.27 15.34
CA PRO A 284 -0.94 3.86 15.16
C PRO A 284 0.46 3.61 14.58
N GLY A 285 1.27 2.84 15.29
CA GLY A 285 2.65 2.52 14.90
C GLY A 285 3.68 3.62 15.13
N ILE A 286 3.33 4.85 15.51
CA ILE A 286 4.26 5.96 15.71
C ILE A 286 4.07 6.57 17.11
N SER A 287 5.16 6.59 17.88
CA SER A 287 5.20 7.13 19.25
C SER A 287 6.29 8.20 19.39
N ILE A 288 6.16 9.04 20.42
CA ILE A 288 7.19 10.00 20.86
C ILE A 288 7.82 9.48 22.14
N LYS A 289 9.16 9.53 22.20
CA LYS A 289 9.93 9.22 23.41
C LYS A 289 10.76 10.40 23.84
N THR A 290 10.71 10.71 25.14
CA THR A 290 11.46 11.81 25.75
C THR A 290 12.61 11.32 26.61
N ALA A 291 13.68 12.10 26.69
CA ALA A 291 14.83 11.77 27.54
C ALA A 291 14.55 12.09 29.00
N ASP A 292 15.17 11.32 29.93
CA ASP A 292 15.28 11.68 31.35
C ASP A 292 16.31 12.83 31.53
N SER A 293 15.89 14.03 31.14
CA SER A 293 16.75 15.22 31.16
C SER A 293 15.92 16.49 31.39
N ASP A 294 16.54 17.48 32.09
CA ASP A 294 15.95 18.83 32.19
C ASP A 294 15.95 19.57 30.87
N ASP A 295 16.91 19.30 29.99
CA ASP A 295 16.93 19.82 28.63
C ASP A 295 16.03 18.96 27.77
N LEU A 296 15.17 19.60 26.98
CA LEU A 296 14.27 18.89 26.06
C LEU A 296 15.08 18.12 25.02
N ARG A 297 14.85 16.82 24.96
CA ARG A 297 15.32 15.91 23.90
C ARG A 297 14.25 14.86 23.69
N TYR A 298 13.82 14.68 22.45
CA TYR A 298 12.81 13.71 22.11
C TYR A 298 13.00 13.24 20.66
N TYR A 299 12.38 12.13 20.31
CA TYR A 299 12.34 11.59 18.96
C TYR A 299 11.05 10.83 18.76
N ILE A 300 10.65 10.66 17.49
CA ILE A 300 9.61 9.72 17.11
C ILE A 300 10.23 8.34 16.87
N TYR A 301 9.45 7.28 17.06
CA TYR A 301 9.89 5.91 16.81
C TYR A 301 8.70 5.02 16.43
N THR A 302 9.01 3.90 15.80
CA THR A 302 8.12 2.75 15.58
C THR A 302 8.77 1.50 16.12
N GLU A 303 7.97 0.48 16.45
CA GLU A 303 8.45 -0.82 16.92
C GLU A 303 8.13 -1.90 15.89
N GLU A 304 9.16 -2.59 15.44
CA GLU A 304 9.05 -3.74 14.57
C GLU A 304 9.29 -5.03 15.34
N SER A 305 8.42 -6.01 15.14
CA SER A 305 8.65 -7.35 15.68
C SER A 305 9.61 -8.11 14.76
N CYS A 306 10.81 -8.43 15.28
CA CYS A 306 11.62 -9.46 14.64
C CYS A 306 10.88 -10.79 14.75
N ALA A 307 10.30 -11.29 13.66
CA ALA A 307 9.95 -12.68 13.60
C ALA A 307 11.22 -13.49 13.86
N ASP A 308 11.18 -14.48 14.76
CA ASP A 308 12.27 -15.44 14.94
C ASP A 308 12.46 -16.16 13.58
N LEU A 309 13.39 -15.68 12.77
CA LEU A 309 13.94 -16.47 11.68
C LEU A 309 14.58 -17.69 12.35
N THR A 310 14.01 -18.85 12.23
CA THR A 310 14.60 -20.08 12.71
C THR A 310 15.90 -20.30 11.93
N ILE A 311 16.94 -20.85 12.60
CA ILE A 311 18.24 -21.13 11.96
C ILE A 311 18.08 -22.03 10.70
N GLU A 312 16.95 -22.68 10.53
CA GLU A 312 16.61 -23.52 9.38
C GLU A 312 16.17 -22.67 8.18
N GLU A 313 15.36 -21.64 8.36
CA GLU A 313 14.97 -20.68 7.30
C GLU A 313 16.18 -19.88 6.79
N TYR A 314 17.11 -19.51 7.68
CA TYR A 314 18.35 -18.82 7.29
C TYR A 314 19.30 -19.70 6.45
N LYS A 315 19.18 -21.01 6.49
CA LYS A 315 20.00 -21.93 5.68
C LYS A 315 19.42 -22.16 4.29
N GLU A 316 18.11 -22.09 4.11
CA GLU A 316 17.48 -22.19 2.79
C GLU A 316 17.79 -20.95 1.94
N GLU A 317 17.80 -19.73 2.51
CA GLU A 317 18.16 -18.51 1.76
C GLU A 317 19.64 -18.44 1.34
N ILE A 318 20.54 -19.17 1.97
CA ILE A 318 21.98 -19.16 1.63
C ILE A 318 22.35 -20.29 0.62
N GLU A 319 21.49 -21.28 0.41
CA GLU A 319 21.73 -22.45 -0.47
C GLU A 319 21.04 -22.32 -1.86
N GLU A 320 20.24 -21.26 -2.14
CA GLU A 320 19.78 -20.88 -3.47
C GLU A 320 20.71 -19.80 -4.08
#